data_cb49bb46e08161f6144b77036b419b85
#
_entry.id   cb49bb46e08161f6144b77036b419b85
#
_cell.length_a   1.000
_cell.length_b   1.000
_cell.length_c   1.000
_cell.angle_alpha   90.00
_cell.angle_beta   90.00
_cell.angle_gamma   90.00
#
_symmetry.space_group_name_H-M   'P 1'
#
loop_
_entity.id
_entity.type
_entity.pdbx_description
1 polymer ?
#
loop_
_entity_poly.entity_id
_entity_poly.type
_entity_poly.pdbx_seq_one_letter_code
_entity_poly.pdbx_strand_id
1 'polypeptide(L)'
;MSYNALIETIKQTFESDELVSTVVTGDASEVDNYKKNLFPLVHIDVTDSVFLGVPNTSTSQYNVIITVVDIRDVNKSEDRDKFWKNDNRHDNWNTTRHILRTAEVKMIKEIYGNNINLVTASSATLLSFTRENTLDGWEQTWTIDIPDFYIKACDV
;
A
#
# COMPACT_ATOMS: atom_id res chain seq x y z
N MET A 1 -6.01 -13.03 15.73
CA MET A 1 -7.01 -12.29 14.91
C MET A 1 -6.38 -12.00 13.57
N SER A 2 -6.92 -12.58 12.51
CA SER A 2 -6.33 -12.54 11.16
C SER A 2 -6.23 -11.14 10.57
N TYR A 3 -7.26 -10.31 10.74
CA TYR A 3 -7.30 -8.93 10.22
C TYR A 3 -6.18 -8.05 10.79
N ASN A 4 -6.00 -8.05 12.11
CA ASN A 4 -4.94 -7.23 12.72
C ASN A 4 -3.54 -7.71 12.31
N ALA A 5 -3.35 -9.03 12.19
CA ALA A 5 -2.10 -9.59 11.70
C ALA A 5 -1.81 -9.19 10.24
N LEU A 6 -2.85 -9.15 9.40
CA LEU A 6 -2.76 -8.67 8.02
C LEU A 6 -2.26 -7.22 7.97
N ILE A 7 -2.99 -6.33 8.63
CA ILE A 7 -2.66 -4.89 8.62
C ILE A 7 -1.26 -4.65 9.18
N GLU A 8 -0.91 -5.30 10.29
CA GLU A 8 0.41 -5.14 10.90
C GLU A 8 1.53 -5.65 10.00
N THR A 9 1.33 -6.78 9.31
CA THR A 9 2.32 -7.33 8.38
C THR A 9 2.54 -6.41 7.18
N ILE A 10 1.46 -5.88 6.59
CA ILE A 10 1.57 -4.94 5.47
C ILE A 10 2.25 -3.65 5.93
N LYS A 11 1.84 -3.11 7.08
CA LYS A 11 2.44 -1.92 7.69
C LYS A 11 3.95 -2.09 7.88
N GLN A 12 4.38 -3.17 8.54
CA GLN A 12 5.81 -3.46 8.77
C GLN A 12 6.58 -3.62 7.46
N THR A 13 5.96 -4.21 6.44
CA THR A 13 6.57 -4.37 5.13
C THR A 13 6.91 -3.03 4.50
N PHE A 14 5.99 -2.06 4.57
CA PHE A 14 6.23 -0.71 4.05
C PHE A 14 7.14 0.12 4.95
N GLU A 15 6.96 0.08 6.26
CA GLU A 15 7.82 0.82 7.23
C GLU A 15 9.30 0.36 7.20
N SER A 16 9.57 -0.83 6.70
CA SER A 16 10.94 -1.32 6.49
C SER A 16 11.65 -0.68 5.28
N ASP A 17 10.97 0.15 4.50
CA ASP A 17 11.53 0.92 3.40
C ASP A 17 11.82 2.35 3.87
N GLU A 18 13.07 2.77 3.78
CA GLU A 18 13.52 4.10 4.22
C GLU A 18 12.87 5.27 3.45
N LEU A 19 12.31 4.98 2.27
CA LEU A 19 11.61 5.99 1.45
C LEU A 19 10.19 6.27 1.94
N VAL A 20 9.61 5.40 2.77
CA VAL A 20 8.25 5.55 3.28
C VAL A 20 8.25 6.42 4.55
N SER A 21 7.52 7.52 4.51
CA SER A 21 7.39 8.41 5.66
C SER A 21 6.22 8.06 6.56
N THR A 22 5.12 7.59 5.99
CA THR A 22 3.88 7.32 6.74
C THR A 22 3.10 6.17 6.12
N VAL A 23 2.58 5.29 6.97
CA VAL A 23 1.64 4.23 6.61
C VAL A 23 0.33 4.47 7.35
N VAL A 24 -0.78 4.53 6.63
CA VAL A 24 -2.12 4.78 7.18
C VAL A 24 -3.13 3.75 6.68
N THR A 25 -4.19 3.57 7.42
CA THR A 25 -5.36 2.79 7.05
C THR A 25 -6.61 3.58 7.36
N GLY A 26 -7.72 3.28 6.69
CA GLY A 26 -9.00 3.96 6.92
C GLY A 26 -9.59 4.53 5.62
N ASP A 27 -10.36 5.61 5.72
CA ASP A 27 -11.00 6.20 4.57
C ASP A 27 -9.98 6.87 3.64
N ALA A 28 -10.00 6.48 2.35
CA ALA A 28 -9.14 7.07 1.33
C ALA A 28 -9.31 8.58 1.16
N SER A 29 -10.45 9.13 1.58
CA SER A 29 -10.70 10.59 1.57
C SER A 29 -9.79 11.35 2.53
N GLU A 30 -9.23 10.69 3.53
CA GLU A 30 -8.36 11.31 4.54
C GLU A 30 -6.91 11.43 4.09
N VAL A 31 -6.52 10.75 3.02
CA VAL A 31 -5.11 10.72 2.54
C VAL A 31 -4.55 12.11 2.27
N ASP A 32 -5.36 13.01 1.77
CA ASP A 32 -4.94 14.38 1.42
C ASP A 32 -4.95 15.38 2.59
N ASN A 33 -5.43 14.97 3.77
CA ASN A 33 -5.44 15.82 4.96
C ASN A 33 -4.08 15.87 5.68
N TYR A 34 -3.10 15.11 5.21
CA TYR A 34 -1.79 15.02 5.83
C TYR A 34 -0.87 16.17 5.42
N LYS A 35 -0.01 16.56 6.33
CA LYS A 35 1.02 17.59 6.09
C LYS A 35 2.11 17.09 5.14
N LYS A 36 2.70 18.01 4.39
CA LYS A 36 3.74 17.74 3.39
C LYS A 36 4.90 16.85 3.89
N ASN A 37 5.28 16.95 5.16
CA ASN A 37 6.37 16.17 5.74
C ASN A 37 6.04 14.70 6.03
N LEU A 38 4.81 14.27 5.75
CA LEU A 38 4.34 12.89 5.93
C LEU A 38 4.35 12.06 4.64
N PHE A 39 4.91 12.60 3.57
CA PHE A 39 5.03 11.93 2.27
C PHE A 39 6.46 11.45 2.01
N PRO A 40 6.68 10.38 1.24
CA PRO A 40 5.68 9.47 0.63
C PRO A 40 4.81 8.75 1.64
N LEU A 41 3.52 8.65 1.33
CA LEU A 41 2.49 8.04 2.17
C LEU A 41 1.95 6.76 1.52
N VAL A 42 1.78 5.73 2.35
CA VAL A 42 1.13 4.48 1.96
C VAL A 42 -0.22 4.39 2.66
N HIS A 43 -1.27 4.19 1.88
CA HIS A 43 -2.63 3.95 2.37
C HIS A 43 -3.03 2.50 2.12
N ILE A 44 -3.55 1.84 3.14
CA ILE A 44 -4.00 0.45 3.12
C ILE A 44 -5.50 0.43 3.34
N ASP A 45 -6.25 -0.11 2.38
CA ASP A 45 -7.70 -0.27 2.46
C ASP A 45 -8.09 -1.73 2.21
N VAL A 46 -8.67 -2.39 3.21
CA VAL A 46 -9.18 -3.77 3.08
C VAL A 46 -10.60 -3.71 2.57
N THR A 47 -10.82 -4.18 1.35
CA THR A 47 -12.11 -4.07 0.67
C THR A 47 -13.06 -5.20 0.98
N ASP A 48 -12.54 -6.44 1.06
CA ASP A 48 -13.34 -7.62 1.35
C ASP A 48 -12.50 -8.78 1.90
N SER A 49 -13.18 -9.81 2.37
CA SER A 49 -12.56 -11.06 2.79
C SER A 49 -13.43 -12.26 2.45
N VAL A 50 -12.79 -13.36 2.09
CA VAL A 50 -13.43 -14.65 1.83
C VAL A 50 -12.79 -15.71 2.72
N PHE A 51 -13.64 -16.51 3.35
CA PHE A 51 -13.20 -17.70 4.07
C PHE A 51 -13.11 -18.88 3.12
N LEU A 52 -11.92 -19.43 2.96
CA LEU A 52 -11.66 -20.61 2.16
C LEU A 52 -11.53 -21.82 3.11
N GLY A 53 -12.67 -22.31 3.59
CA GLY A 53 -12.71 -23.41 4.58
C GLY A 53 -12.74 -24.78 3.93
N VAL A 54 -11.70 -25.58 4.20
CA VAL A 54 -11.76 -27.05 4.10
C VAL A 54 -11.44 -27.58 5.48
N PRO A 55 -12.09 -28.65 6.00
CA PRO A 55 -11.74 -29.23 7.29
C PRO A 55 -10.22 -29.45 7.37
N ASN A 56 -9.58 -28.87 8.38
CA ASN A 56 -8.14 -28.92 8.68
C ASN A 56 -7.19 -28.00 7.88
N THR A 57 -7.66 -27.21 6.92
CA THR A 57 -6.83 -26.22 6.19
C THR A 57 -7.66 -24.98 5.87
N SER A 58 -8.15 -24.33 6.91
CA SER A 58 -8.90 -23.10 6.73
C SER A 58 -7.95 -21.91 6.52
N THR A 59 -8.26 -21.11 5.54
CA THR A 59 -7.51 -19.89 5.16
C THR A 59 -8.48 -18.77 4.94
N SER A 60 -8.16 -17.59 5.47
CA SER A 60 -8.89 -16.36 5.15
C SER A 60 -8.13 -15.60 4.06
N GLN A 61 -8.80 -15.28 2.98
CA GLN A 61 -8.27 -14.49 1.88
C GLN A 61 -8.83 -13.08 1.97
N TYR A 62 -7.97 -12.09 1.84
CA TYR A 62 -8.31 -10.67 1.88
C TYR A 62 -7.92 -9.98 0.58
N ASN A 63 -8.80 -9.12 0.08
CA ASN A 63 -8.46 -8.16 -0.97
C ASN A 63 -8.15 -6.82 -0.34
N VAL A 64 -6.98 -6.29 -0.67
CA VAL A 64 -6.44 -5.07 -0.09
C VAL A 64 -6.01 -4.12 -1.19
N ILE A 65 -6.52 -2.90 -1.17
CA ILE A 65 -6.05 -1.83 -2.05
C ILE A 65 -4.89 -1.13 -1.37
N ILE A 66 -3.75 -1.10 -2.04
CA ILE A 66 -2.56 -0.38 -1.62
C ILE A 66 -2.38 0.83 -2.50
N THR A 67 -2.38 2.01 -1.90
CA THR A 67 -2.14 3.28 -2.59
C THR A 67 -0.86 3.90 -2.04
N VAL A 68 0.10 4.16 -2.91
CA VAL A 68 1.36 4.84 -2.55
C VAL A 68 1.42 6.16 -3.28
N VAL A 69 1.49 7.27 -2.55
CA VAL A 69 1.45 8.62 -3.11
C VAL A 69 2.54 9.51 -2.53
N ASP A 70 2.97 10.46 -3.34
CA ASP A 70 3.85 11.55 -2.93
C ASP A 70 3.29 12.89 -3.37
N ILE A 71 3.72 13.95 -2.70
CA ILE A 71 3.21 15.30 -2.96
C ILE A 71 3.93 15.93 -4.15
N ARG A 72 3.16 16.51 -5.07
CA ARG A 72 3.74 17.27 -6.17
C ARG A 72 4.23 18.63 -5.69
N ASP A 73 5.48 18.90 -5.97
CA ASP A 73 6.04 20.23 -5.81
C ASP A 73 5.75 21.04 -7.09
N VAL A 74 4.71 21.87 -7.04
CA VAL A 74 4.33 22.69 -8.16
C VAL A 74 5.23 23.93 -8.15
N ASN A 75 6.36 23.83 -8.85
CA ASN A 75 7.23 24.96 -9.07
C ASN A 75 6.59 25.87 -10.14
N LYS A 76 6.31 27.12 -9.77
CA LYS A 76 5.70 28.13 -10.67
C LYS A 76 6.70 28.74 -11.66
N SER A 77 7.95 28.27 -11.68
CA SER A 77 8.93 28.72 -12.66
C SER A 77 8.59 28.21 -14.06
N GLU A 78 8.98 28.98 -15.08
CA GLU A 78 8.73 28.62 -16.48
C GLU A 78 9.23 27.23 -16.83
N ASP A 79 8.42 26.46 -17.57
CA ASP A 79 8.76 25.12 -18.05
C ASP A 79 10.00 25.19 -18.96
N ARG A 80 11.16 24.80 -18.47
CA ARG A 80 12.41 24.74 -19.23
C ARG A 80 12.48 23.54 -20.15
N ASP A 81 11.80 22.45 -19.77
CA ASP A 81 11.71 21.24 -20.56
C ASP A 81 10.26 20.87 -20.83
N LYS A 82 9.88 20.87 -22.10
CA LYS A 82 8.50 20.55 -22.53
C LYS A 82 8.14 19.09 -22.31
N PHE A 83 9.11 18.18 -22.21
CA PHE A 83 8.88 16.77 -22.02
C PHE A 83 8.76 16.42 -20.53
N TRP A 84 9.76 16.78 -19.73
CA TRP A 84 9.81 16.41 -18.30
C TRP A 84 9.03 17.36 -17.39
N LYS A 85 8.78 18.59 -17.83
CA LYS A 85 8.24 19.66 -17.01
C LYS A 85 9.21 20.07 -15.88
N ASN A 86 8.80 21.08 -15.10
CA ASN A 86 9.58 21.58 -13.98
C ASN A 86 9.04 21.11 -12.62
N ASP A 87 8.07 20.19 -12.63
CA ASP A 87 7.56 19.59 -11.43
C ASP A 87 8.21 18.21 -11.18
N ASN A 88 8.07 17.68 -9.97
CA ASN A 88 8.61 16.38 -9.58
C ASN A 88 7.66 15.20 -9.87
N ARG A 89 6.69 15.35 -10.77
CA ARG A 89 5.67 14.34 -11.06
C ARG A 89 6.27 12.98 -11.43
N HIS A 90 7.18 12.98 -12.37
CA HIS A 90 7.82 11.75 -12.85
C HIS A 90 8.69 11.10 -11.79
N ASP A 91 9.36 11.90 -10.96
CA ASP A 91 10.14 11.41 -9.83
C ASP A 91 9.23 10.78 -8.77
N ASN A 92 8.08 11.40 -8.48
CA ASN A 92 7.07 10.85 -7.58
C ASN A 92 6.53 9.51 -8.10
N TRP A 93 6.19 9.43 -9.38
CA TRP A 93 5.73 8.16 -9.97
C TRP A 93 6.81 7.08 -9.93
N ASN A 94 8.06 7.42 -10.18
CA ASN A 94 9.17 6.48 -10.11
C ASN A 94 9.41 5.99 -8.68
N THR A 95 9.48 6.90 -7.72
CA THR A 95 9.71 6.59 -6.30
C THR A 95 8.57 5.76 -5.71
N THR A 96 7.33 6.18 -5.92
CA THR A 96 6.15 5.46 -5.40
C THR A 96 5.98 4.09 -6.05
N ARG A 97 6.34 3.94 -7.34
CA ARG A 97 6.36 2.62 -7.99
C ARG A 97 7.44 1.71 -7.42
N HIS A 98 8.62 2.27 -7.13
CA HIS A 98 9.70 1.53 -6.49
C HIS A 98 9.29 1.02 -5.11
N ILE A 99 8.71 1.87 -4.26
CA ILE A 99 8.18 1.49 -2.93
C ILE A 99 7.18 0.34 -3.05
N LEU A 100 6.18 0.48 -3.92
CA LEU A 100 5.16 -0.54 -4.13
C LEU A 100 5.76 -1.87 -4.58
N ARG A 101 6.68 -1.83 -5.54
CA ARG A 101 7.36 -3.04 -6.06
C ARG A 101 8.25 -3.72 -5.02
N THR A 102 8.96 -2.94 -4.22
CA THR A 102 9.82 -3.46 -3.14
C THR A 102 8.98 -4.18 -2.10
N ALA A 103 7.85 -3.60 -1.69
CA ALA A 103 6.92 -4.22 -0.75
C ALA A 103 6.29 -5.50 -1.32
N GLU A 104 5.87 -5.50 -2.58
CA GLU A 104 5.35 -6.68 -3.27
C GLU A 104 6.36 -7.85 -3.26
N VAL A 105 7.63 -7.57 -3.58
CA VAL A 105 8.70 -8.58 -3.56
C VAL A 105 8.96 -9.11 -2.14
N LYS A 106 8.91 -8.24 -1.12
CA LYS A 106 9.05 -8.66 0.29
C LYS A 106 7.91 -9.59 0.71
N MET A 107 6.67 -9.27 0.34
CA MET A 107 5.49 -10.08 0.66
C MET A 107 5.55 -11.46 -0.02
N ILE A 108 6.01 -11.55 -1.28
CA ILE A 108 6.16 -12.81 -2.00
C ILE A 108 7.23 -13.71 -1.35
N LYS A 109 8.31 -13.13 -0.81
CA LYS A 109 9.43 -13.87 -0.24
C LYS A 109 9.21 -14.34 1.19
N GLU A 110 8.03 -14.15 1.76
CA GLU A 110 7.72 -14.56 3.15
C GLU A 110 8.75 -14.08 4.19
N ILE A 111 9.27 -12.88 4.03
CA ILE A 111 10.39 -12.36 4.86
C ILE A 111 10.07 -12.41 6.35
N TYR A 112 8.81 -12.46 6.72
CA TYR A 112 8.36 -12.37 8.11
C TYR A 112 7.99 -13.71 8.75
N GLY A 113 8.11 -14.84 8.02
CA GLY A 113 7.88 -16.18 8.56
C GLY A 113 6.46 -16.46 9.10
N ASN A 114 5.50 -15.63 8.77
CA ASN A 114 4.16 -15.65 9.35
C ASN A 114 3.14 -16.42 8.52
N ASN A 115 3.55 -17.12 7.47
CA ASN A 115 2.67 -17.81 6.52
C ASN A 115 1.57 -16.91 5.90
N ILE A 116 1.79 -15.61 5.90
CA ILE A 116 0.93 -14.63 5.23
C ILE A 116 1.47 -14.47 3.82
N ASN A 117 0.68 -14.90 2.84
CA ASN A 117 1.14 -15.00 1.47
C ASN A 117 0.43 -14.02 0.55
N LEU A 118 1.18 -13.25 -0.21
CA LEU A 118 0.65 -12.53 -1.36
C LEU A 118 0.39 -13.54 -2.48
N VAL A 119 -0.89 -13.81 -2.75
CA VAL A 119 -1.33 -14.77 -3.77
C VAL A 119 -1.26 -14.14 -5.16
N THR A 120 -1.85 -12.95 -5.30
CA THR A 120 -1.83 -12.19 -6.54
C THR A 120 -1.75 -10.69 -6.26
N ALA A 121 -1.17 -9.97 -7.19
CA ALA A 121 -1.21 -8.53 -7.26
C ALA A 121 -1.75 -8.12 -8.63
N SER A 122 -2.70 -7.18 -8.66
CA SER A 122 -3.23 -6.63 -9.91
C SER A 122 -2.19 -5.81 -10.66
N SER A 123 -2.54 -5.35 -11.85
CA SER A 123 -1.78 -4.27 -12.50
C SER A 123 -1.77 -3.04 -11.60
N ALA A 124 -0.64 -2.36 -11.52
CA ALA A 124 -0.57 -1.09 -10.85
C ALA A 124 -1.17 0.01 -11.72
N THR A 125 -2.05 0.82 -11.16
CA THR A 125 -2.71 1.94 -11.83
C THR A 125 -2.05 3.24 -11.43
N LEU A 126 -1.72 4.06 -12.43
CA LEU A 126 -1.16 5.38 -12.22
C LEU A 126 -2.19 6.33 -11.64
N LEU A 127 -1.82 7.05 -10.60
CA LEU A 127 -2.66 8.06 -9.96
C LEU A 127 -2.07 9.46 -10.09
N SER A 128 -2.94 10.41 -10.32
CA SER A 128 -2.65 11.83 -10.19
C SER A 128 -3.95 12.55 -9.87
N PHE A 129 -4.07 13.11 -8.70
CA PHE A 129 -5.28 13.82 -8.28
C PHE A 129 -4.94 15.03 -7.44
N THR A 130 -5.84 16.01 -7.47
CA THR A 130 -5.71 17.26 -6.73
C THR A 130 -6.92 17.43 -5.81
N ARG A 131 -6.67 17.64 -4.53
CA ARG A 131 -7.64 18.12 -3.53
C ARG A 131 -7.03 19.33 -2.83
N GLU A 132 -6.59 19.20 -1.57
CA GLU A 132 -5.80 20.24 -0.90
C GLU A 132 -4.39 20.32 -1.47
N ASN A 133 -3.82 19.14 -1.80
CA ASN A 133 -2.54 19.00 -2.47
C ASN A 133 -2.70 18.25 -3.78
N THR A 134 -1.72 18.37 -4.68
CA THR A 134 -1.62 17.47 -5.83
C THR A 134 -0.76 16.29 -5.43
N LEU A 135 -1.32 15.09 -5.53
CA LEU A 135 -0.68 13.84 -5.18
C LEU A 135 -0.48 12.98 -6.44
N ASP A 136 0.69 12.40 -6.55
CA ASP A 136 1.07 11.49 -7.62
C ASP A 136 1.50 10.15 -7.04
N GLY A 137 1.08 9.06 -7.67
CA GLY A 137 1.45 7.75 -7.18
C GLY A 137 0.89 6.60 -7.96
N TRP A 138 0.76 5.47 -7.28
CA TRP A 138 0.26 4.22 -7.84
C TRP A 138 -0.67 3.53 -6.87
N GLU A 139 -1.64 2.83 -7.45
CA GLU A 139 -2.59 1.98 -6.72
C GLU A 139 -2.54 0.57 -7.26
N GLN A 140 -2.62 -0.42 -6.38
CA GLN A 140 -2.61 -1.82 -6.74
C GLN A 140 -3.48 -2.61 -5.77
N THR A 141 -4.22 -3.61 -6.27
CA THR A 141 -4.99 -4.52 -5.42
C THR A 141 -4.18 -5.78 -5.18
N TRP A 142 -4.02 -6.13 -3.91
CA TRP A 142 -3.37 -7.35 -3.45
C TRP A 142 -4.40 -8.34 -2.93
N THR A 143 -4.24 -9.61 -3.29
CA THR A 143 -4.99 -10.72 -2.69
C THR A 143 -4.04 -11.48 -1.78
N ILE A 144 -4.35 -11.55 -0.50
CA ILE A 144 -3.47 -12.08 0.55
C ILE A 144 -4.18 -13.19 1.30
N ASP A 145 -3.53 -14.34 1.44
CA ASP A 145 -3.99 -15.48 2.22
C ASP A 145 -3.36 -15.50 3.61
N ILE A 146 -4.19 -15.71 4.62
CA ILE A 146 -3.79 -15.88 6.00
C ILE A 146 -4.36 -17.20 6.54
N PRO A 147 -3.53 -18.13 7.02
CA PRO A 147 -4.00 -19.35 7.66
C PRO A 147 -4.79 -19.08 8.94
N ASP A 148 -5.87 -19.81 9.14
CA ASP A 148 -6.81 -19.59 10.26
C ASP A 148 -6.28 -19.98 11.63
N PHE A 149 -5.14 -20.63 11.74
CA PHE A 149 -4.53 -20.89 13.05
C PHE A 149 -4.12 -19.61 13.79
N TYR A 150 -4.06 -18.47 13.08
CA TYR A 150 -3.96 -17.15 13.71
C TYR A 150 -5.29 -16.64 14.28
N ILE A 151 -6.39 -17.30 13.95
CA ILE A 151 -7.69 -17.06 14.62
C ILE A 151 -7.67 -17.89 15.91
N LYS A 152 -7.05 -17.36 16.96
CA LYS A 152 -7.38 -17.89 18.29
C LYS A 152 -8.86 -17.60 18.52
N ALA A 153 -9.68 -18.67 18.47
CA ALA A 153 -10.97 -18.61 19.11
C ALA A 153 -10.70 -18.10 20.51
N CYS A 154 -11.36 -17.00 20.90
CA CYS A 154 -11.37 -16.64 22.29
C CYS A 154 -11.92 -17.87 23.02
N ASP A 155 -11.11 -18.49 23.86
CA ASP A 155 -11.58 -19.53 24.76
C ASP A 155 -12.73 -18.91 25.56
N VAL A 156 -13.93 -19.42 25.27
CA VAL A 156 -15.15 -19.06 26.01
C VAL A 156 -15.10 -19.78 27.36
#